data_49dd926436359776423d12a746d93b2e
#
_entry.id   49dd926436359776423d12a746d93b2e
#
_cell.length_a   1.000
_cell.length_b   1.000
_cell.length_c   1.000
_cell.angle_alpha   90.00
_cell.angle_beta   90.00
_cell.angle_gamma   90.00
#
_symmetry.space_group_name_H-M   'P 1'
#
loop_
_entity.id
_entity.type
_entity.pdbx_description
1 polymer ?
#
loop_
_entity_poly.entity_id
_entity_poly.type
_entity_poly.pdbx_seq_one_letter_code
_entity_poly.pdbx_strand_id
1 'polypeptide(L)'
;MSAREPRIVAFLCEACAYAAADDAGRARYVHPQAPLTLRVACAGRVEPGLVVQALREGADGVLVGGCHPGDCRFVDGNLRAASRMTLLTRALEQAGVEPARVRVEWIGANEGERFARIVTEMVEELRALPTVPPRAPQRLPARLPSGGGEGRKEEGAGGGERSAAGTRPRIAFYWNASCGGCEEAVIDLGEALPRLMAQAEVVLWPAAIDAKRAEIEALPDGAIDVAFVNGAVRLDEQADGARLLRRKSRRVVAFGACAQLGGIVGLGDLDGPEAILDAAYGPDVPSVSNPGAPGPSPGDSLPLPALLPRTLPLDRVVPVDAVVPGCPPSTPIVERALAALLSDAPPGGGAVLAPDASLCETCPLRESRPERPALHALRRLATEAPEPGRCFLAQGIACSGPATRQGCQPGCVEAGMPCRGCFGPVSGAGDLGAAMVGAFGSLTTGDGPERTRLAAALPDPAGTFWRYGWAAGMPARPRRGGR
;
A
#
# COMPACT_ATOMS: atom_id res chain seq x y z
N MET A 1 4.81 -34.66 16.93
CA MET A 1 5.16 -33.52 16.07
C MET A 1 5.54 -32.37 16.98
N SER A 2 6.78 -31.88 16.94
CA SER A 2 7.20 -30.72 17.73
C SER A 2 6.36 -29.51 17.32
N ALA A 3 5.67 -28.88 18.27
CA ALA A 3 4.89 -27.68 18.00
C ALA A 3 5.87 -26.60 17.47
N ARG A 4 5.55 -26.04 16.30
CA ARG A 4 6.34 -24.96 15.70
C ARG A 4 6.42 -23.78 16.67
N GLU A 5 7.63 -23.27 16.92
CA GLU A 5 7.82 -22.10 17.74
C GLU A 5 7.43 -20.84 16.93
N PRO A 6 6.52 -19.97 17.45
CA PRO A 6 6.10 -18.77 16.75
C PRO A 6 7.26 -17.77 16.61
N ARG A 7 7.36 -17.12 15.47
CA ARG A 7 8.31 -16.04 15.22
C ARG A 7 7.75 -14.72 15.74
N ILE A 8 8.38 -14.14 16.74
CA ILE A 8 7.99 -12.88 17.35
C ILE A 8 9.06 -11.82 17.07
N VAL A 9 8.63 -10.64 16.62
CA VAL A 9 9.49 -9.44 16.56
C VAL A 9 9.13 -8.55 17.75
N ALA A 10 10.11 -8.23 18.61
CA ALA A 10 9.90 -7.41 19.79
C ALA A 10 10.64 -6.08 19.66
N PHE A 11 9.91 -4.98 19.53
CA PHE A 11 10.45 -3.63 19.60
C PHE A 11 10.45 -3.16 21.05
N LEU A 12 11.62 -3.08 21.67
CA LEU A 12 11.77 -2.81 23.10
C LEU A 12 12.44 -1.47 23.33
N CYS A 13 11.79 -0.61 24.12
CA CYS A 13 12.35 0.67 24.54
C CYS A 13 13.63 0.45 25.35
N GLU A 14 14.72 1.13 24.96
CA GLU A 14 16.04 1.02 25.55
C GLU A 14 16.04 1.28 27.06
N ALA A 15 15.31 2.30 27.49
CA ALA A 15 15.31 2.76 28.87
C ALA A 15 14.56 1.83 29.84
N CYS A 16 13.70 0.93 29.35
CA CYS A 16 12.80 0.13 30.20
C CYS A 16 12.67 -1.32 29.69
N ALA A 17 11.83 -1.60 28.70
CA ALA A 17 11.52 -2.97 28.30
C ALA A 17 12.75 -3.77 27.78
N TYR A 18 13.73 -3.11 27.15
CA TYR A 18 14.98 -3.77 26.75
C TYR A 18 15.86 -4.09 27.98
N ALA A 19 15.96 -3.14 28.94
CA ALA A 19 16.66 -3.38 30.18
C ALA A 19 16.01 -4.50 31.01
N ALA A 20 14.67 -4.63 31.00
CA ALA A 20 13.95 -5.73 31.59
C ALA A 20 14.26 -7.08 30.91
N ALA A 21 14.44 -7.10 29.60
CA ALA A 21 14.88 -8.30 28.88
C ALA A 21 16.32 -8.74 29.34
N ASP A 22 17.22 -7.77 29.47
CA ASP A 22 18.57 -8.02 30.02
C ASP A 22 18.51 -8.50 31.49
N ASP A 23 17.63 -7.91 32.29
CA ASP A 23 17.40 -8.31 33.67
C ASP A 23 16.84 -9.73 33.76
N ALA A 24 15.92 -10.11 32.90
CA ALA A 24 15.41 -11.47 32.80
C ALA A 24 16.52 -12.48 32.52
N GLY A 25 17.43 -12.14 31.59
CA GLY A 25 18.60 -12.97 31.29
C GLY A 25 19.58 -13.10 32.48
N ARG A 26 19.89 -11.99 33.16
CA ARG A 26 20.78 -11.99 34.35
C ARG A 26 20.20 -12.76 35.51
N ALA A 27 18.89 -12.58 35.77
CA ALA A 27 18.19 -13.28 36.84
C ALA A 27 17.83 -14.72 36.48
N ARG A 28 18.10 -15.14 35.22
CA ARG A 28 17.79 -16.48 34.70
C ARG A 28 16.30 -16.85 34.78
N TYR A 29 15.42 -15.87 34.58
CA TYR A 29 14.00 -16.16 34.39
C TYR A 29 13.79 -16.95 33.10
N VAL A 30 13.15 -18.11 33.24
CA VAL A 30 12.93 -19.02 32.11
C VAL A 30 11.80 -18.50 31.25
N HIS A 31 12.07 -18.30 29.97
CA HIS A 31 11.07 -17.97 28.96
C HIS A 31 11.47 -18.53 27.58
N PRO A 32 10.52 -18.71 26.63
CA PRO A 32 10.86 -19.11 25.28
C PRO A 32 11.81 -18.14 24.59
N GLN A 33 12.76 -18.64 23.80
CA GLN A 33 13.70 -17.81 23.02
C GLN A 33 13.11 -17.34 21.67
N ALA A 34 11.77 -17.23 21.59
CA ALA A 34 11.06 -16.88 20.37
C ALA A 34 11.26 -15.42 19.90
N PRO A 35 11.44 -14.39 20.78
CA PRO A 35 11.47 -13.02 20.30
C PRO A 35 12.81 -12.64 19.65
N LEU A 36 12.75 -12.15 18.38
CA LEU A 36 13.80 -11.32 17.81
C LEU A 36 13.67 -9.92 18.40
N THR A 37 14.55 -9.56 19.32
CA THR A 37 14.50 -8.27 20.02
C THR A 37 15.22 -7.18 19.24
N LEU A 38 14.51 -6.08 19.00
CA LEU A 38 15.01 -4.86 18.37
C LEU A 38 14.95 -3.72 19.39
N ARG A 39 16.13 -3.19 19.74
CA ARG A 39 16.26 -2.06 20.65
C ARG A 39 15.87 -0.77 19.95
N VAL A 40 14.94 -0.01 20.53
CA VAL A 40 14.51 1.31 20.06
C VAL A 40 14.71 2.34 21.17
N ALA A 41 15.06 3.58 20.79
CA ALA A 41 15.27 4.64 21.78
C ALA A 41 14.01 4.93 22.62
N CYS A 42 12.83 4.76 22.04
CA CYS A 42 11.53 4.88 22.70
C CYS A 42 10.48 4.07 21.94
N ALA A 43 9.51 3.49 22.63
CA ALA A 43 8.35 2.84 22.00
C ALA A 43 7.61 3.78 21.04
N GLY A 44 7.59 5.08 21.32
CA GLY A 44 7.04 6.11 20.43
C GLY A 44 7.73 6.24 19.06
N ARG A 45 8.86 5.56 18.83
CA ARG A 45 9.53 5.47 17.52
C ARG A 45 9.08 4.27 16.70
N VAL A 46 8.27 3.39 17.28
CA VAL A 46 7.72 2.24 16.56
C VAL A 46 6.57 2.73 15.70
N GLU A 47 6.85 2.89 14.42
CA GLU A 47 5.82 3.26 13.43
C GLU A 47 4.98 2.03 13.07
N PRO A 48 3.67 2.20 12.82
CA PRO A 48 2.78 1.12 12.36
C PRO A 48 3.32 0.36 11.15
N GLY A 49 4.04 1.04 10.26
CA GLY A 49 4.68 0.44 9.08
C GLY A 49 5.68 -0.67 9.43
N LEU A 50 6.43 -0.53 10.53
CA LEU A 50 7.37 -1.57 11.00
C LEU A 50 6.63 -2.82 11.46
N VAL A 51 5.50 -2.65 12.15
CA VAL A 51 4.65 -3.78 12.60
C VAL A 51 4.03 -4.50 11.41
N VAL A 52 3.45 -3.74 10.47
CA VAL A 52 2.88 -4.29 9.22
C VAL A 52 3.96 -5.02 8.43
N GLN A 53 5.17 -4.47 8.32
CA GLN A 53 6.28 -5.09 7.63
C GLN A 53 6.69 -6.41 8.29
N ALA A 54 6.86 -6.44 9.61
CA ALA A 54 7.21 -7.67 10.34
C ALA A 54 6.19 -8.79 10.08
N LEU A 55 4.89 -8.49 10.17
CA LEU A 55 3.83 -9.45 9.87
C LEU A 55 3.85 -9.91 8.40
N ARG A 56 4.12 -9.01 7.46
CA ARG A 56 4.24 -9.33 6.02
C ARG A 56 5.44 -10.24 5.72
N GLU A 57 6.53 -10.07 6.43
CA GLU A 57 7.74 -10.91 6.32
C GLU A 57 7.59 -12.25 7.07
N GLY A 58 6.43 -12.46 7.70
CA GLY A 58 6.02 -13.73 8.28
C GLY A 58 6.33 -13.86 9.78
N ALA A 59 6.42 -12.74 10.51
CA ALA A 59 6.31 -12.80 11.96
C ALA A 59 4.90 -13.29 12.34
N ASP A 60 4.81 -14.18 13.29
CA ASP A 60 3.54 -14.67 13.83
C ASP A 60 2.95 -13.65 14.81
N GLY A 61 3.80 -12.80 15.41
CA GLY A 61 3.38 -11.72 16.28
C GLY A 61 4.44 -10.63 16.48
N VAL A 62 3.99 -9.45 16.94
CA VAL A 62 4.84 -8.29 17.23
C VAL A 62 4.54 -7.78 18.63
N LEU A 63 5.60 -7.65 19.46
CA LEU A 63 5.56 -7.06 20.80
C LEU A 63 6.15 -5.65 20.75
N VAL A 64 5.43 -4.67 21.27
CA VAL A 64 5.93 -3.31 21.48
C VAL A 64 6.02 -3.06 22.98
N GLY A 65 7.23 -3.07 23.51
CA GLY A 65 7.51 -2.85 24.93
C GLY A 65 7.92 -1.40 25.22
N GLY A 66 7.18 -0.73 26.10
CA GLY A 66 7.41 0.65 26.50
C GLY A 66 7.48 0.85 28.01
N CYS A 67 7.87 2.06 28.45
CA CYS A 67 7.84 2.45 29.86
C CYS A 67 6.42 2.52 30.37
N HIS A 68 6.23 2.38 31.69
CA HIS A 68 4.92 2.67 32.31
C HIS A 68 4.46 4.10 32.02
N PRO A 69 3.13 4.34 32.01
CA PRO A 69 2.59 5.70 31.93
C PRO A 69 3.17 6.57 33.06
N GLY A 70 3.65 7.75 32.70
CA GLY A 70 4.34 8.66 33.62
C GLY A 70 5.87 8.52 33.64
N ASP A 71 6.44 7.37 33.28
CA ASP A 71 7.89 7.09 33.36
C ASP A 71 8.60 7.27 32.01
N CYS A 72 7.91 7.73 30.97
CA CYS A 72 8.50 7.84 29.66
C CYS A 72 9.56 8.95 29.61
N ARG A 73 10.82 8.60 29.30
CA ARG A 73 11.92 9.58 29.12
C ARG A 73 11.60 10.70 28.12
N PHE A 74 10.73 10.41 27.16
CA PHE A 74 10.27 11.35 26.11
C PHE A 74 8.86 11.85 26.39
N VAL A 75 8.46 11.92 27.64
CA VAL A 75 7.19 12.42 28.18
C VAL A 75 5.99 11.54 27.82
N ASP A 76 5.62 11.42 26.55
CA ASP A 76 4.39 10.76 26.07
C ASP A 76 4.62 9.71 24.97
N GLY A 77 5.87 9.34 24.70
CA GLY A 77 6.20 8.43 23.60
C GLY A 77 5.53 7.05 23.73
N ASN A 78 5.40 6.50 24.94
CA ASN A 78 4.67 5.28 25.20
C ASN A 78 3.16 5.42 24.88
N LEU A 79 2.54 6.54 25.26
CA LEU A 79 1.12 6.81 25.00
C LEU A 79 0.85 6.96 23.50
N ARG A 80 1.77 7.61 22.75
CA ARG A 80 1.70 7.69 21.28
C ARG A 80 1.82 6.32 20.63
N ALA A 81 2.72 5.46 21.14
CA ALA A 81 2.84 4.08 20.67
C ALA A 81 1.51 3.33 20.85
N ALA A 82 0.90 3.43 22.03
CA ALA A 82 -0.39 2.79 22.29
C ALA A 82 -1.49 3.28 21.35
N SER A 83 -1.60 4.60 21.13
CA SER A 83 -2.62 5.17 20.23
C SER A 83 -2.47 4.67 18.79
N ARG A 84 -1.22 4.63 18.28
CA ARG A 84 -0.91 4.11 16.95
C ARG A 84 -1.26 2.63 16.82
N MET A 85 -0.88 1.82 17.82
CA MET A 85 -1.13 0.38 17.79
C MET A 85 -2.62 0.07 17.94
N THR A 86 -3.37 0.81 18.75
CA THR A 86 -4.83 0.65 18.85
C THR A 86 -5.52 0.86 17.50
N LEU A 87 -5.15 1.91 16.75
CA LEU A 87 -5.68 2.14 15.41
C LEU A 87 -5.23 1.08 14.40
N LEU A 88 -3.96 0.66 14.49
CA LEU A 88 -3.42 -0.39 13.62
C LEU A 88 -4.14 -1.73 13.83
N THR A 89 -4.35 -2.12 15.09
CA THR A 89 -5.04 -3.38 15.43
C THR A 89 -6.44 -3.42 14.83
N ARG A 90 -7.18 -2.30 14.85
CA ARG A 90 -8.49 -2.22 14.19
C ARG A 90 -8.41 -2.47 12.68
N ALA A 91 -7.40 -1.94 12.00
CA ALA A 91 -7.21 -2.19 10.57
C ALA A 91 -6.78 -3.64 10.29
N LEU A 92 -5.96 -4.22 11.16
CA LEU A 92 -5.53 -5.62 11.07
C LEU A 92 -6.70 -6.59 11.32
N GLU A 93 -7.58 -6.30 12.27
CA GLU A 93 -8.82 -7.05 12.49
C GLU A 93 -9.69 -7.07 11.24
N GLN A 94 -9.85 -5.93 10.58
CA GLN A 94 -10.58 -5.83 9.32
C GLN A 94 -9.90 -6.65 8.20
N ALA A 95 -8.57 -6.76 8.23
CA ALA A 95 -7.80 -7.66 7.36
C ALA A 95 -7.93 -9.14 7.70
N GLY A 96 -8.61 -9.48 8.79
CA GLY A 96 -8.71 -10.85 9.30
C GLY A 96 -7.44 -11.33 10.01
N VAL A 97 -6.60 -10.41 10.47
CA VAL A 97 -5.43 -10.68 11.32
C VAL A 97 -5.86 -10.58 12.78
N GLU A 98 -5.58 -11.61 13.55
CA GLU A 98 -6.03 -11.71 14.94
C GLU A 98 -5.34 -10.63 15.81
N PRO A 99 -6.09 -9.91 16.68
CA PRO A 99 -5.58 -8.85 17.56
C PRO A 99 -4.40 -9.27 18.44
N ALA A 100 -4.41 -10.52 18.91
CA ALA A 100 -3.35 -11.10 19.74
C ALA A 100 -1.95 -11.09 19.08
N ARG A 101 -1.88 -10.85 17.76
CA ARG A 101 -0.60 -10.76 17.05
C ARG A 101 0.14 -9.44 17.26
N VAL A 102 -0.52 -8.40 17.75
CA VAL A 102 0.12 -7.11 18.06
C VAL A 102 -0.15 -6.77 19.50
N ARG A 103 0.88 -6.89 20.32
CA ARG A 103 0.80 -6.70 21.78
C ARG A 103 1.61 -5.47 22.18
N VAL A 104 1.01 -4.59 22.99
CA VAL A 104 1.68 -3.42 23.58
C VAL A 104 1.74 -3.63 25.07
N GLU A 105 2.93 -3.59 25.65
CA GLU A 105 3.15 -3.84 27.06
C GLU A 105 3.98 -2.75 27.74
N TRP A 106 3.60 -2.43 28.96
CA TRP A 106 4.36 -1.54 29.83
C TRP A 106 5.23 -2.34 30.75
N ILE A 107 6.54 -2.15 30.66
CA ILE A 107 7.56 -2.94 31.36
C ILE A 107 8.62 -2.00 31.89
N GLY A 108 8.82 -1.98 33.20
CA GLY A 108 9.88 -1.23 33.88
C GLY A 108 11.25 -1.92 33.73
N ALA A 109 12.35 -1.17 33.90
CA ALA A 109 13.70 -1.67 33.68
C ALA A 109 14.10 -2.85 34.62
N ASN A 110 13.47 -2.95 35.78
CA ASN A 110 13.69 -3.98 36.81
C ASN A 110 12.59 -5.04 36.84
N GLU A 111 11.78 -5.13 35.80
CA GLU A 111 10.65 -6.08 35.69
C GLU A 111 10.98 -7.27 34.78
N GLY A 112 12.17 -7.90 34.97
CA GLY A 112 12.60 -9.05 34.16
C GLY A 112 11.66 -10.25 34.25
N GLU A 113 11.08 -10.52 35.42
CA GLU A 113 10.09 -11.59 35.62
C GLU A 113 8.81 -11.29 34.82
N ARG A 114 8.34 -10.04 34.82
CA ARG A 114 7.20 -9.61 34.02
C ARG A 114 7.48 -9.78 32.52
N PHE A 115 8.67 -9.40 32.06
CA PHE A 115 9.08 -9.59 30.66
C PHE A 115 9.00 -11.07 30.27
N ALA A 116 9.58 -11.96 31.07
CA ALA A 116 9.59 -13.40 30.83
C ALA A 116 8.16 -13.97 30.77
N ARG A 117 7.28 -13.55 31.66
CA ARG A 117 5.87 -13.94 31.67
C ARG A 117 5.16 -13.47 30.41
N ILE A 118 5.30 -12.20 29.99
CA ILE A 118 4.67 -11.65 28.78
C ILE A 118 5.09 -12.45 27.54
N VAL A 119 6.38 -12.76 27.40
CA VAL A 119 6.90 -13.56 26.29
C VAL A 119 6.28 -14.95 26.28
N THR A 120 6.19 -15.60 27.44
CA THR A 120 5.61 -16.94 27.57
C THR A 120 4.12 -16.95 27.17
N GLU A 121 3.34 -16.04 27.75
CA GLU A 121 1.92 -15.87 27.41
C GLU A 121 1.71 -15.65 25.90
N MET A 122 2.48 -14.73 25.31
CA MET A 122 2.38 -14.42 23.88
C MET A 122 2.71 -15.63 23.00
N VAL A 123 3.74 -16.42 23.36
CA VAL A 123 4.08 -17.65 22.62
C VAL A 123 2.95 -18.67 22.69
N GLU A 124 2.33 -18.85 23.85
CA GLU A 124 1.23 -19.77 24.04
C GLU A 124 -0.01 -19.35 23.23
N GLU A 125 -0.38 -18.05 23.27
CA GLU A 125 -1.48 -17.50 22.47
C GLU A 125 -1.23 -17.70 20.98
N LEU A 126 -0.03 -17.37 20.48
CA LEU A 126 0.31 -17.47 19.06
C LEU A 126 0.40 -18.92 18.54
N ARG A 127 0.74 -19.89 19.42
CA ARG A 127 0.73 -21.31 19.04
C ARG A 127 -0.67 -21.82 18.71
N ALA A 128 -1.72 -21.23 19.29
CA ALA A 128 -3.10 -21.57 19.04
C ALA A 128 -3.64 -20.95 17.74
N LEU A 129 -2.93 -19.98 17.16
CA LEU A 129 -3.35 -19.25 15.96
C LEU A 129 -2.78 -19.87 14.68
N PRO A 130 -3.48 -19.74 13.53
CA PRO A 130 -2.94 -20.14 12.25
C PRO A 130 -1.71 -19.28 11.89
N THR A 131 -0.77 -19.86 11.14
CA THR A 131 0.43 -19.11 10.73
C THR A 131 0.09 -18.00 9.74
N VAL A 132 0.71 -16.83 9.88
CA VAL A 132 0.66 -15.79 8.85
C VAL A 132 1.62 -16.20 7.73
N PRO A 133 1.14 -16.47 6.50
CA PRO A 133 2.04 -16.79 5.42
C PRO A 133 2.88 -15.56 5.09
N PRO A 134 4.21 -15.69 4.93
CA PRO A 134 5.04 -14.58 4.50
C PRO A 134 4.55 -14.11 3.11
N ARG A 135 4.43 -12.81 2.95
CA ARG A 135 4.17 -12.23 1.65
C ARG A 135 5.45 -12.32 0.81
N ALA A 136 5.33 -12.69 -0.46
CA ALA A 136 6.47 -12.66 -1.37
C ALA A 136 7.18 -11.29 -1.28
N PRO A 137 8.51 -11.27 -1.21
CA PRO A 137 9.27 -10.04 -0.99
C PRO A 137 8.87 -8.98 -2.01
N GLN A 138 8.58 -7.79 -1.50
CA GLN A 138 8.41 -6.62 -2.34
C GLN A 138 9.80 -6.33 -2.93
N ARG A 139 9.92 -6.35 -4.25
CA ARG A 139 11.05 -5.71 -4.88
C ARG A 139 10.87 -4.21 -4.63
N LEU A 140 11.46 -3.72 -3.54
CA LEU A 140 11.62 -2.28 -3.35
C LEU A 140 12.41 -1.78 -4.56
N PRO A 141 12.02 -0.66 -5.18
CA PRO A 141 12.91 0.00 -6.12
C PRO A 141 14.24 0.21 -5.41
N ALA A 142 15.33 -0.18 -6.06
CA ALA A 142 16.66 0.06 -5.52
C ALA A 142 16.73 1.53 -5.09
N ARG A 143 17.20 1.80 -3.88
CA ARG A 143 17.47 3.16 -3.42
C ARG A 143 18.24 3.85 -4.51
N LEU A 144 17.78 5.03 -4.94
CA LEU A 144 18.61 5.92 -5.74
C LEU A 144 19.93 6.09 -5.00
N PRO A 145 21.10 5.89 -5.64
CA PRO A 145 22.36 6.12 -4.97
C PRO A 145 22.39 7.59 -4.55
N SER A 146 22.49 7.82 -3.25
CA SER A 146 22.98 9.09 -2.71
C SER A 146 24.35 9.29 -3.34
N GLY A 147 24.53 10.38 -4.10
CA GLY A 147 25.71 10.62 -4.91
C GLY A 147 27.01 10.48 -4.12
N GLY A 148 27.95 9.78 -4.70
CA GLY A 148 29.35 9.69 -4.28
C GLY A 148 29.82 8.26 -4.07
N GLY A 149 30.64 7.71 -4.98
CA GLY A 149 31.49 6.55 -4.72
C GLY A 149 31.43 5.44 -5.77
N GLU A 150 32.36 5.50 -6.69
CA GLU A 150 33.07 4.44 -7.41
C GLU A 150 32.38 3.09 -7.76
N GLY A 151 32.34 2.88 -9.03
CA GLY A 151 32.16 1.73 -9.87
C GLY A 151 32.13 0.32 -9.29
N ARG A 152 30.98 -0.32 -9.43
CA ARG A 152 30.89 -1.75 -9.72
C ARG A 152 30.12 -1.94 -11.02
N LYS A 153 30.85 -2.47 -12.00
CA LYS A 153 30.27 -2.96 -13.25
C LYS A 153 29.41 -4.17 -12.91
N GLU A 154 28.09 -4.03 -12.99
CA GLU A 154 27.19 -5.17 -13.11
C GLU A 154 26.97 -5.43 -14.60
N GLU A 155 27.31 -6.65 -15.01
CA GLU A 155 27.14 -7.13 -16.37
C GLU A 155 25.65 -7.23 -16.74
N GLY A 156 25.29 -6.55 -17.79
CA GLY A 156 24.44 -6.86 -18.90
C GLY A 156 23.06 -7.47 -18.67
N ALA A 157 22.05 -6.62 -18.41
CA ALA A 157 20.73 -6.85 -19.00
C ALA A 157 20.70 -6.06 -20.34
N GLY A 158 20.53 -6.78 -21.44
CA GLY A 158 20.74 -6.31 -22.80
C GLY A 158 20.16 -4.93 -23.12
N GLY A 159 21.01 -3.96 -23.31
CA GLY A 159 20.73 -2.74 -24.01
C GLY A 159 20.59 -3.01 -25.51
N GLY A 160 19.36 -3.29 -25.97
CA GLY A 160 19.07 -3.28 -27.40
C GLY A 160 19.26 -1.85 -27.89
N GLU A 161 20.09 -1.72 -28.95
CA GLU A 161 20.34 -0.47 -29.67
C GLU A 161 19.01 0.19 -30.06
N ARG A 162 18.93 1.53 -29.94
CA ARG A 162 17.78 2.32 -30.40
C ARG A 162 17.47 1.96 -31.85
N SER A 163 16.16 1.91 -32.18
CA SER A 163 15.68 1.96 -33.55
C SER A 163 16.39 3.09 -34.32
N ALA A 164 16.78 2.84 -35.53
CA ALA A 164 17.57 3.74 -36.37
C ALA A 164 17.06 5.18 -36.30
N ALA A 165 17.96 6.15 -36.31
CA ALA A 165 17.63 7.58 -36.31
C ALA A 165 16.55 7.91 -37.35
N GLY A 166 15.35 8.30 -36.88
CA GLY A 166 14.22 8.69 -37.73
C GLY A 166 12.89 7.97 -37.48
N THR A 167 12.85 6.88 -36.68
CA THR A 167 11.58 6.21 -36.37
C THR A 167 10.93 6.76 -35.10
N ARG A 168 9.62 7.06 -35.15
CA ARG A 168 8.85 7.49 -34.00
C ARG A 168 8.88 6.40 -32.90
N PRO A 169 9.00 6.76 -31.59
CA PRO A 169 8.93 5.79 -30.51
C PRO A 169 7.58 5.07 -30.51
N ARG A 170 7.63 3.76 -30.28
CA ARG A 170 6.43 2.92 -30.19
C ARG A 170 5.91 2.89 -28.76
N ILE A 171 4.65 3.22 -28.56
CA ILE A 171 3.99 3.23 -27.26
C ILE A 171 2.78 2.30 -27.25
N ALA A 172 2.49 1.74 -26.07
CA ALA A 172 1.34 0.90 -25.82
C ALA A 172 0.60 1.39 -24.57
N PHE A 173 -0.72 1.38 -24.59
CA PHE A 173 -1.58 1.50 -23.44
C PHE A 173 -2.30 0.18 -23.22
N TYR A 174 -2.34 -0.30 -21.98
CA TYR A 174 -2.98 -1.57 -21.64
C TYR A 174 -3.78 -1.46 -20.35
N TRP A 175 -4.94 -2.07 -20.35
CA TRP A 175 -5.93 -1.95 -19.30
C TRP A 175 -6.17 -3.29 -18.58
N ASN A 176 -5.78 -3.36 -17.31
CA ASN A 176 -6.10 -4.45 -16.40
C ASN A 176 -7.40 -4.12 -15.60
N ALA A 177 -7.52 -4.62 -14.35
CA ALA A 177 -8.67 -4.31 -13.51
C ALA A 177 -8.64 -2.85 -13.06
N SER A 178 -9.43 -2.01 -13.71
CA SER A 178 -9.61 -0.58 -13.39
C SER A 178 -10.96 -0.05 -13.85
N CYS A 179 -11.24 1.21 -13.56
CA CYS A 179 -12.47 1.90 -13.99
C CYS A 179 -12.38 2.59 -15.36
N GLY A 180 -11.19 2.58 -16.01
CA GLY A 180 -10.95 3.31 -17.26
C GLY A 180 -10.48 4.76 -17.10
N GLY A 181 -10.63 5.38 -15.94
CA GLY A 181 -10.28 6.80 -15.72
C GLY A 181 -8.83 7.17 -16.02
N CYS A 182 -7.89 6.21 -15.96
CA CYS A 182 -6.51 6.45 -16.39
C CYS A 182 -6.38 6.65 -17.89
N GLU A 183 -7.22 5.98 -18.69
CA GLU A 183 -7.26 6.17 -20.14
C GLU A 183 -7.96 7.48 -20.50
N GLU A 184 -9.05 7.82 -19.80
CA GLU A 184 -9.68 9.13 -19.92
C GLU A 184 -8.69 10.26 -19.63
N ALA A 185 -7.82 10.11 -18.62
CA ALA A 185 -6.79 11.12 -18.33
C ALA A 185 -5.79 11.35 -19.49
N VAL A 186 -5.60 10.36 -20.38
CA VAL A 186 -4.83 10.56 -21.62
C VAL A 186 -5.65 11.31 -22.66
N ILE A 187 -6.95 11.03 -22.75
CA ILE A 187 -7.87 11.76 -23.65
C ILE A 187 -8.03 13.23 -23.21
N ASP A 188 -8.06 13.47 -21.90
CA ASP A 188 -8.13 14.81 -21.29
C ASP A 188 -6.90 15.70 -21.57
N LEU A 189 -5.86 15.17 -22.23
CA LEU A 189 -4.78 15.99 -22.80
C LEU A 189 -5.30 16.98 -23.86
N GLY A 190 -6.50 16.76 -24.39
CA GLY A 190 -7.14 17.67 -25.34
C GLY A 190 -6.24 17.93 -26.55
N GLU A 191 -5.89 19.18 -26.81
CA GLU A 191 -5.03 19.56 -27.94
C GLU A 191 -3.60 19.00 -27.88
N ALA A 192 -3.12 18.57 -26.73
CA ALA A 192 -1.81 17.94 -26.61
C ALA A 192 -1.81 16.49 -27.13
N LEU A 193 -2.96 15.81 -27.13
CA LEU A 193 -3.09 14.41 -27.57
C LEU A 193 -2.73 14.24 -29.06
N PRO A 194 -3.25 15.02 -30.03
CA PRO A 194 -2.82 14.93 -31.43
C PRO A 194 -1.33 15.17 -31.63
N ARG A 195 -0.72 16.07 -30.84
CA ARG A 195 0.74 16.31 -30.88
C ARG A 195 1.52 15.09 -30.41
N LEU A 196 1.06 14.41 -29.33
CA LEU A 196 1.64 13.15 -28.87
C LEU A 196 1.54 12.05 -29.95
N MET A 197 0.35 11.90 -30.57
CA MET A 197 0.12 10.91 -31.63
C MET A 197 0.97 11.18 -32.86
N ALA A 198 1.33 12.43 -33.14
CA ALA A 198 2.24 12.78 -34.21
C ALA A 198 3.70 12.41 -33.89
N GLN A 199 4.09 12.42 -32.63
CA GLN A 199 5.47 12.14 -32.17
C GLN A 199 5.72 10.66 -31.86
N ALA A 200 4.69 9.85 -31.59
CA ALA A 200 4.80 8.44 -31.24
C ALA A 200 3.88 7.57 -32.13
N GLU A 201 4.25 6.32 -32.32
CA GLU A 201 3.41 5.28 -32.92
C GLU A 201 2.69 4.51 -31.80
N VAL A 202 1.37 4.61 -31.73
CA VAL A 202 0.58 3.82 -30.79
C VAL A 202 0.31 2.45 -31.38
N VAL A 203 0.91 1.41 -30.82
CA VAL A 203 0.79 0.03 -31.32
C VAL A 203 -0.24 -0.81 -30.58
N LEU A 204 -0.66 -0.37 -29.41
CA LEU A 204 -1.72 -1.00 -28.61
C LEU A 204 -2.43 0.06 -27.77
N TRP A 205 -3.72 0.17 -27.93
CA TRP A 205 -4.61 0.95 -27.05
C TRP A 205 -6.05 0.46 -27.22
N PRO A 206 -6.48 -0.58 -26.47
CA PRO A 206 -7.76 -1.25 -26.68
C PRO A 206 -8.98 -0.32 -26.68
N ALA A 207 -8.90 0.83 -25.97
CA ALA A 207 -9.97 1.81 -25.93
C ALA A 207 -10.02 2.73 -27.17
N ALA A 208 -8.94 2.84 -27.96
CA ALA A 208 -8.80 3.84 -29.02
C ALA A 208 -8.41 3.28 -30.39
N ILE A 209 -7.76 2.13 -30.46
CA ILE A 209 -7.32 1.50 -31.73
C ILE A 209 -7.68 0.02 -31.76
N ASP A 210 -7.95 -0.49 -32.95
CA ASP A 210 -8.22 -1.92 -33.19
C ASP A 210 -6.89 -2.69 -33.28
N ALA A 211 -6.37 -3.12 -32.13
CA ALA A 211 -5.16 -3.92 -32.04
C ALA A 211 -5.44 -5.25 -31.32
N LYS A 212 -4.98 -6.35 -31.90
CA LYS A 212 -5.20 -7.70 -31.36
C LYS A 212 -3.98 -8.21 -30.60
N ARG A 213 -4.23 -9.04 -29.59
CA ARG A 213 -3.16 -9.69 -28.82
C ARG A 213 -2.14 -10.42 -29.72
N ALA A 214 -2.60 -11.12 -30.76
CA ALA A 214 -1.73 -11.83 -31.70
C ALA A 214 -0.73 -10.90 -32.42
N GLU A 215 -1.12 -9.65 -32.70
CA GLU A 215 -0.23 -8.66 -33.31
C GLU A 215 0.90 -8.27 -32.35
N ILE A 216 0.58 -8.11 -31.07
CA ILE A 216 1.58 -7.83 -30.04
C ILE A 216 2.51 -9.06 -29.81
N GLU A 217 1.96 -10.26 -29.82
CA GLU A 217 2.74 -11.51 -29.72
C GLU A 217 3.74 -11.67 -30.87
N ALA A 218 3.37 -11.23 -32.09
CA ALA A 218 4.21 -11.28 -33.28
C ALA A 218 5.35 -10.24 -33.27
N LEU A 219 5.27 -9.18 -32.45
CA LEU A 219 6.35 -8.20 -32.34
C LEU A 219 7.64 -8.85 -31.80
N PRO A 220 8.82 -8.40 -32.23
CA PRO A 220 10.07 -8.75 -31.55
C PRO A 220 10.08 -8.31 -30.09
N ASP A 221 10.84 -9.01 -29.25
CA ASP A 221 11.04 -8.59 -27.86
C ASP A 221 11.74 -7.23 -27.81
N GLY A 222 11.23 -6.33 -26.96
CA GLY A 222 11.72 -4.95 -26.87
C GLY A 222 11.32 -4.02 -28.02
N ALA A 223 10.39 -4.43 -28.90
CA ALA A 223 9.93 -3.62 -30.03
C ALA A 223 9.09 -2.40 -29.62
N ILE A 224 8.52 -2.42 -28.42
CA ILE A 224 7.75 -1.30 -27.83
C ILE A 224 8.70 -0.51 -26.94
N ASP A 225 8.81 0.80 -27.13
CA ASP A 225 9.69 1.65 -26.33
C ASP A 225 9.13 1.85 -24.92
N VAL A 226 7.83 2.14 -24.80
CA VAL A 226 7.14 2.35 -23.52
C VAL A 226 5.75 1.73 -23.53
N ALA A 227 5.45 0.85 -22.56
CA ALA A 227 4.11 0.36 -22.29
C ALA A 227 3.56 0.99 -20.99
N PHE A 228 2.48 1.74 -21.12
CA PHE A 228 1.69 2.27 -20.00
C PHE A 228 0.64 1.23 -19.62
N VAL A 229 0.80 0.61 -18.45
CA VAL A 229 -0.12 -0.41 -17.97
C VAL A 229 -0.91 0.15 -16.80
N ASN A 230 -2.21 0.36 -17.00
CA ASN A 230 -3.13 0.78 -15.96
C ASN A 230 -3.91 -0.40 -15.38
N GLY A 231 -4.52 -0.18 -14.20
CA GLY A 231 -5.28 -1.22 -13.51
C GLY A 231 -4.43 -2.16 -12.67
N ALA A 232 -5.05 -2.78 -11.69
CA ALA A 232 -4.47 -3.83 -10.86
C ALA A 232 -4.58 -5.18 -11.58
N VAL A 233 -3.71 -6.13 -11.23
CA VAL A 233 -3.80 -7.49 -11.76
C VAL A 233 -4.69 -8.31 -10.84
N ARG A 234 -5.88 -8.69 -11.34
CA ARG A 234 -6.90 -9.42 -10.60
C ARG A 234 -7.21 -10.79 -11.20
N LEU A 235 -6.93 -10.97 -12.49
CA LEU A 235 -7.16 -12.20 -13.26
C LEU A 235 -5.83 -12.80 -13.70
N ASP A 236 -5.80 -14.10 -13.91
CA ASP A 236 -4.65 -14.81 -14.49
C ASP A 236 -4.32 -14.31 -15.90
N GLU A 237 -5.34 -14.06 -16.75
CA GLU A 237 -5.19 -13.47 -18.08
C GLU A 237 -4.50 -12.09 -18.04
N GLN A 238 -4.84 -11.26 -17.05
CA GLN A 238 -4.20 -9.96 -16.86
C GLN A 238 -2.72 -10.10 -16.48
N ALA A 239 -2.40 -11.10 -15.65
CA ALA A 239 -1.01 -11.41 -15.31
C ALA A 239 -0.21 -11.84 -16.56
N ASP A 240 -0.81 -12.65 -17.43
CA ASP A 240 -0.17 -13.08 -18.68
C ASP A 240 -0.02 -11.95 -19.69
N GLY A 241 -1.02 -11.05 -19.79
CA GLY A 241 -0.95 -9.82 -20.57
C GLY A 241 0.19 -8.90 -20.11
N ALA A 242 0.30 -8.69 -18.80
CA ALA A 242 1.39 -7.90 -18.22
C ALA A 242 2.77 -8.50 -18.49
N ARG A 243 2.93 -9.84 -18.40
CA ARG A 243 4.16 -10.55 -18.73
C ARG A 243 4.50 -10.44 -20.21
N LEU A 244 3.50 -10.55 -21.09
CA LEU A 244 3.67 -10.36 -22.53
C LEU A 244 4.22 -8.96 -22.81
N LEU A 245 3.54 -7.93 -22.30
CA LEU A 245 3.97 -6.53 -22.49
C LEU A 245 5.37 -6.28 -21.92
N ARG A 246 5.72 -6.88 -20.77
CA ARG A 246 7.08 -6.76 -20.23
C ARG A 246 8.14 -7.31 -21.19
N ARG A 247 7.90 -8.43 -21.85
CA ARG A 247 8.84 -8.98 -22.84
C ARG A 247 8.92 -8.11 -24.10
N LYS A 248 7.78 -7.62 -24.57
CA LYS A 248 7.68 -6.83 -25.80
C LYS A 248 8.14 -5.39 -25.66
N SER A 249 8.28 -4.90 -24.42
CA SER A 249 8.56 -3.49 -24.14
C SER A 249 9.94 -3.30 -23.49
N ARG A 250 10.63 -2.25 -23.90
CA ARG A 250 11.88 -1.80 -23.25
C ARG A 250 11.57 -1.26 -21.86
N ARG A 251 10.45 -0.52 -21.71
CA ARG A 251 10.00 0.04 -20.44
C ARG A 251 8.55 -0.29 -20.20
N VAL A 252 8.23 -0.63 -18.95
CA VAL A 252 6.86 -0.80 -18.46
C VAL A 252 6.60 0.22 -17.36
N VAL A 253 5.56 0.99 -17.51
CA VAL A 253 5.14 2.06 -16.60
C VAL A 253 3.86 1.65 -15.89
N ALA A 254 3.88 1.66 -14.55
CA ALA A 254 2.66 1.53 -13.76
C ALA A 254 1.89 2.84 -13.83
N PHE A 255 0.76 2.85 -14.53
CA PHE A 255 -0.01 4.03 -14.83
C PHE A 255 -1.26 4.09 -13.93
N GLY A 256 -1.26 5.02 -12.98
CA GLY A 256 -2.32 5.21 -12.00
C GLY A 256 -2.20 4.36 -10.73
N ALA A 257 -2.99 4.71 -9.71
CA ALA A 257 -2.96 4.11 -8.38
C ALA A 257 -3.26 2.60 -8.37
N CYS A 258 -4.09 2.10 -9.29
CA CYS A 258 -4.41 0.68 -9.37
C CYS A 258 -3.19 -0.15 -9.78
N ALA A 259 -2.45 0.28 -10.80
CA ALA A 259 -1.21 -0.38 -11.22
C ALA A 259 -0.11 -0.24 -10.16
N GLN A 260 -0.01 0.92 -9.51
CA GLN A 260 1.00 1.22 -8.51
C GLN A 260 0.78 0.49 -7.18
N LEU A 261 -0.46 0.48 -6.65
CA LEU A 261 -0.77 0.12 -5.26
C LEU A 261 -1.87 -0.95 -5.14
N GLY A 262 -2.49 -1.35 -6.25
CA GLY A 262 -3.69 -2.18 -6.26
C GLY A 262 -4.99 -1.38 -6.29
N GLY A 263 -4.95 -0.08 -5.96
CA GLY A 263 -6.08 0.83 -6.05
C GLY A 263 -7.29 0.44 -5.21
N ILE A 264 -8.44 1.01 -5.55
CA ILE A 264 -9.73 0.68 -4.92
C ILE A 264 -10.11 -0.79 -5.16
N VAL A 265 -9.73 -1.35 -6.30
CA VAL A 265 -9.93 -2.78 -6.64
C VAL A 265 -9.37 -3.70 -5.56
N GLY A 266 -8.23 -3.29 -4.95
CA GLY A 266 -7.60 -4.04 -3.88
C GLY A 266 -8.42 -4.18 -2.59
N LEU A 267 -9.43 -3.32 -2.37
CA LEU A 267 -10.34 -3.47 -1.22
C LEU A 267 -11.21 -4.73 -1.31
N GLY A 268 -11.42 -5.28 -2.50
CA GLY A 268 -12.11 -6.55 -2.68
C GLY A 268 -11.39 -7.74 -2.01
N ASP A 269 -10.11 -7.59 -1.66
CA ASP A 269 -9.38 -8.62 -0.92
C ASP A 269 -9.84 -8.73 0.55
N LEU A 270 -10.64 -7.78 1.06
CA LEU A 270 -11.23 -7.85 2.40
C LEU A 270 -12.19 -9.04 2.51
N ASP A 271 -12.99 -9.29 1.49
CA ASP A 271 -13.98 -10.35 1.48
C ASP A 271 -13.48 -11.63 0.78
N GLY A 272 -12.55 -11.45 -0.18
CA GLY A 272 -11.96 -12.54 -0.97
C GLY A 272 -12.75 -12.87 -2.25
N PRO A 273 -12.16 -13.71 -3.15
CA PRO A 273 -12.72 -13.94 -4.48
C PRO A 273 -14.08 -14.63 -4.47
N GLU A 274 -14.31 -15.56 -3.56
CA GLU A 274 -15.57 -16.30 -3.45
C GLU A 274 -16.72 -15.35 -3.10
N ALA A 275 -16.56 -14.52 -2.08
CA ALA A 275 -17.59 -13.56 -1.68
C ALA A 275 -17.86 -12.50 -2.76
N ILE A 276 -16.83 -12.11 -3.53
CA ILE A 276 -17.01 -11.19 -4.68
C ILE A 276 -17.87 -11.86 -5.77
N LEU A 277 -17.59 -13.13 -6.09
CA LEU A 277 -18.37 -13.88 -7.08
C LEU A 277 -19.80 -14.11 -6.59
N ASP A 278 -19.99 -14.45 -5.32
CA ASP A 278 -21.33 -14.63 -4.73
C ASP A 278 -22.12 -13.31 -4.75
N ALA A 279 -21.48 -12.18 -4.47
CA ALA A 279 -22.13 -10.87 -4.53
C ALA A 279 -22.49 -10.46 -5.96
N ALA A 280 -21.73 -10.89 -6.96
CA ALA A 280 -21.96 -10.54 -8.37
C ALA A 280 -22.88 -11.52 -9.10
N TYR A 281 -22.80 -12.79 -8.78
CA TYR A 281 -23.42 -13.89 -9.53
C TYR A 281 -24.19 -14.89 -8.65
N GLY A 282 -24.33 -14.62 -7.36
CA GLY A 282 -25.05 -15.50 -6.44
C GLY A 282 -26.55 -15.61 -6.76
N PRO A 283 -27.23 -16.63 -6.19
CA PRO A 283 -28.62 -16.92 -6.53
C PRO A 283 -29.60 -15.79 -6.18
N ASP A 284 -29.23 -14.92 -5.25
CA ASP A 284 -30.06 -13.81 -4.81
C ASP A 284 -29.82 -12.50 -5.60
N VAL A 285 -28.95 -12.54 -6.62
CA VAL A 285 -28.65 -11.36 -7.46
C VAL A 285 -29.66 -11.24 -8.60
N PRO A 286 -30.51 -10.19 -8.63
CA PRO A 286 -31.60 -10.10 -9.62
C PRO A 286 -31.14 -10.10 -11.08
N SER A 287 -29.91 -9.61 -11.35
CA SER A 287 -29.33 -9.55 -12.70
C SER A 287 -28.96 -10.93 -13.29
N VAL A 288 -28.86 -11.96 -12.47
CA VAL A 288 -28.53 -13.35 -12.90
C VAL A 288 -29.78 -14.19 -13.06
N SER A 289 -30.88 -13.80 -12.45
CA SER A 289 -32.18 -14.48 -12.54
C SER A 289 -32.94 -14.03 -13.78
N ASN A 290 -32.53 -14.46 -14.97
CA ASN A 290 -33.38 -14.37 -16.16
C ASN A 290 -33.96 -15.76 -16.48
N PRO A 291 -35.13 -16.13 -15.94
CA PRO A 291 -35.70 -17.48 -16.12
C PRO A 291 -36.07 -17.80 -17.57
N GLY A 292 -35.95 -16.88 -18.51
CA GLY A 292 -36.18 -17.04 -19.93
C GLY A 292 -34.93 -17.05 -20.80
N ALA A 293 -33.73 -16.78 -20.23
CA ALA A 293 -32.50 -16.90 -21.00
C ALA A 293 -32.13 -18.38 -21.15
N PRO A 294 -31.85 -18.88 -22.38
CA PRO A 294 -31.24 -20.18 -22.52
C PRO A 294 -29.91 -20.19 -21.78
N GLY A 295 -29.78 -21.06 -20.80
CA GLY A 295 -28.49 -21.30 -20.16
C GLY A 295 -27.45 -21.71 -21.20
N PRO A 296 -26.14 -21.49 -20.94
CA PRO A 296 -25.08 -21.93 -21.84
C PRO A 296 -25.28 -23.42 -22.13
N SER A 297 -25.35 -23.79 -23.41
CA SER A 297 -25.45 -25.19 -23.83
C SER A 297 -24.22 -25.95 -23.33
N PRO A 298 -24.39 -27.21 -22.87
CA PRO A 298 -23.24 -28.04 -22.53
C PRO A 298 -22.36 -28.19 -23.78
N GLY A 299 -21.19 -27.54 -23.76
CA GLY A 299 -20.24 -27.46 -24.89
C GLY A 299 -19.87 -26.05 -25.30
N ASP A 300 -20.67 -25.02 -24.97
CA ASP A 300 -20.41 -23.61 -25.30
C ASP A 300 -19.69 -22.81 -24.19
N SER A 301 -19.19 -23.47 -23.15
CA SER A 301 -18.47 -22.78 -22.09
C SER A 301 -17.10 -22.32 -22.58
N LEU A 302 -17.00 -21.05 -22.95
CA LEU A 302 -15.70 -20.39 -23.05
C LEU A 302 -15.04 -20.44 -21.66
N PRO A 303 -13.76 -20.84 -21.58
CA PRO A 303 -13.05 -20.79 -20.29
C PRO A 303 -12.97 -19.34 -19.83
N LEU A 304 -13.63 -19.03 -18.71
CA LEU A 304 -13.53 -17.72 -18.10
C LEU A 304 -12.17 -17.57 -17.39
N PRO A 305 -11.54 -16.39 -17.44
CA PRO A 305 -10.33 -16.11 -16.69
C PRO A 305 -10.55 -16.33 -15.19
N ALA A 306 -9.57 -16.93 -14.52
CA ALA A 306 -9.65 -17.18 -13.08
C ALA A 306 -9.33 -15.94 -12.27
N LEU A 307 -10.13 -15.64 -11.23
CA LEU A 307 -9.79 -14.66 -10.23
C LEU A 307 -8.54 -15.10 -9.45
N LEU A 308 -7.56 -14.23 -9.36
CA LEU A 308 -6.43 -14.48 -8.47
C LEU A 308 -6.90 -14.43 -7.01
N PRO A 309 -6.26 -15.20 -6.12
CA PRO A 309 -6.58 -15.19 -4.69
C PRO A 309 -6.49 -13.80 -4.04
N ARG A 310 -5.72 -12.90 -4.66
CA ARG A 310 -5.51 -11.51 -4.23
C ARG A 310 -5.30 -10.60 -5.42
N THR A 311 -5.67 -9.35 -5.25
CA THR A 311 -5.31 -8.26 -6.16
C THR A 311 -3.81 -7.98 -6.05
N LEU A 312 -3.14 -7.81 -7.19
CA LEU A 312 -1.71 -7.54 -7.24
C LEU A 312 -1.46 -6.17 -7.89
N PRO A 313 -0.64 -5.31 -7.27
CA PRO A 313 0.01 -4.22 -8.00
C PRO A 313 0.89 -4.77 -9.11
N LEU A 314 1.14 -3.96 -10.14
CA LEU A 314 1.86 -4.41 -11.33
C LEU A 314 3.30 -4.89 -11.04
N ASP A 315 3.99 -4.25 -10.10
CA ASP A 315 5.34 -4.58 -9.67
C ASP A 315 5.48 -5.98 -9.02
N ARG A 316 4.34 -6.59 -8.66
CA ARG A 316 4.29 -7.96 -8.13
C ARG A 316 4.25 -9.02 -9.22
N VAL A 317 3.95 -8.62 -10.45
CA VAL A 317 3.82 -9.51 -11.59
C VAL A 317 5.01 -9.37 -12.53
N VAL A 318 5.44 -8.13 -12.77
CA VAL A 318 6.56 -7.80 -13.68
C VAL A 318 7.41 -6.66 -13.11
N PRO A 319 8.69 -6.57 -13.50
CA PRO A 319 9.50 -5.38 -13.21
C PRO A 319 8.87 -4.12 -13.82
N VAL A 320 8.77 -3.05 -13.04
CA VAL A 320 8.24 -1.74 -13.42
C VAL A 320 9.38 -0.72 -13.45
N ASP A 321 9.52 0.00 -14.57
CA ASP A 321 10.60 0.95 -14.79
C ASP A 321 10.27 2.35 -14.26
N ALA A 322 9.00 2.75 -14.31
CA ALA A 322 8.53 4.03 -13.77
C ALA A 322 7.07 3.94 -13.31
N VAL A 323 6.64 4.92 -12.51
CA VAL A 323 5.28 5.02 -11.98
C VAL A 323 4.71 6.41 -12.25
N VAL A 324 3.53 6.47 -12.85
CA VAL A 324 2.71 7.69 -12.97
C VAL A 324 1.59 7.60 -11.93
N PRO A 325 1.67 8.34 -10.81
CA PRO A 325 0.70 8.19 -9.73
C PRO A 325 -0.59 8.94 -10.00
N GLY A 326 -1.69 8.51 -9.37
CA GLY A 326 -2.99 9.19 -9.41
C GLY A 326 -4.17 8.24 -9.58
N CYS A 327 -5.37 8.72 -9.27
CA CYS A 327 -6.62 8.00 -9.49
C CYS A 327 -7.74 8.95 -9.95
N PRO A 328 -7.73 9.27 -11.25
CA PRO A 328 -6.66 9.08 -12.24
C PRO A 328 -5.47 10.04 -12.05
N PRO A 329 -4.36 9.86 -12.76
CA PRO A 329 -3.32 10.89 -12.88
C PRO A 329 -3.91 12.19 -13.44
N SER A 330 -3.46 13.35 -12.93
CA SER A 330 -3.91 14.65 -13.47
C SER A 330 -3.23 14.95 -14.81
N THR A 331 -3.90 15.70 -15.69
CA THR A 331 -3.40 16.08 -17.01
C THR A 331 -1.95 16.60 -17.00
N PRO A 332 -1.53 17.51 -16.09
CA PRO A 332 -0.14 17.97 -16.06
C PRO A 332 0.87 16.90 -15.65
N ILE A 333 0.45 15.88 -14.87
CA ILE A 333 1.31 14.75 -14.54
C ILE A 333 1.46 13.83 -15.76
N VAL A 334 0.37 13.58 -16.49
CA VAL A 334 0.40 12.77 -17.72
C VAL A 334 1.30 13.42 -18.77
N GLU A 335 1.14 14.72 -19.02
CA GLU A 335 2.00 15.48 -19.95
C GLU A 335 3.49 15.39 -19.60
N ARG A 336 3.83 15.66 -18.35
CA ARG A 336 5.23 15.58 -17.88
C ARG A 336 5.78 14.16 -17.97
N ALA A 337 4.97 13.16 -17.63
CA ALA A 337 5.37 11.76 -17.69
C ALA A 337 5.64 11.32 -19.13
N LEU A 338 4.77 11.67 -20.07
CA LEU A 338 4.96 11.39 -21.49
C LEU A 338 6.22 12.07 -22.03
N ALA A 339 6.38 13.38 -21.75
CA ALA A 339 7.57 14.12 -22.16
C ALA A 339 8.87 13.51 -21.60
N ALA A 340 8.88 13.12 -20.31
CA ALA A 340 10.05 12.51 -19.68
C ALA A 340 10.35 11.11 -20.24
N LEU A 341 9.34 10.27 -20.43
CA LEU A 341 9.52 8.88 -20.86
C LEU A 341 9.86 8.74 -22.34
N LEU A 342 9.46 9.72 -23.17
CA LEU A 342 9.78 9.79 -24.58
C LEU A 342 11.06 10.60 -24.88
N SER A 343 11.69 11.19 -23.87
CA SER A 343 12.94 11.93 -24.00
C SER A 343 14.15 11.02 -24.30
N ASP A 344 15.27 11.63 -24.63
CA ASP A 344 16.53 10.94 -24.90
C ASP A 344 17.13 10.24 -23.66
N ALA A 345 16.81 10.70 -22.46
CA ALA A 345 17.26 10.17 -21.17
C ALA A 345 16.07 9.89 -20.24
N PRO A 346 15.23 8.91 -20.57
CA PRO A 346 14.02 8.66 -19.80
C PRO A 346 14.35 8.10 -18.41
N PRO A 347 13.59 8.51 -17.38
CA PRO A 347 13.76 8.00 -16.03
C PRO A 347 13.49 6.49 -15.97
N GLY A 348 14.22 5.81 -15.09
CA GLY A 348 14.11 4.37 -14.87
C GLY A 348 14.22 4.01 -13.39
N GLY A 349 14.46 2.72 -13.10
CA GLY A 349 14.70 2.26 -11.73
C GLY A 349 13.50 2.34 -10.79
N GLY A 350 12.27 2.34 -11.32
CA GLY A 350 11.04 2.45 -10.53
C GLY A 350 10.71 3.89 -10.10
N ALA A 351 11.26 4.89 -10.78
CA ALA A 351 11.03 6.31 -10.46
C ALA A 351 9.54 6.66 -10.46
N VAL A 352 9.08 7.33 -9.41
CA VAL A 352 7.72 7.90 -9.36
C VAL A 352 7.77 9.29 -9.99
N LEU A 353 7.00 9.49 -11.07
CA LEU A 353 7.02 10.71 -11.89
C LEU A 353 6.14 11.82 -11.28
N ALA A 354 6.40 12.10 -10.02
CA ALA A 354 5.78 13.18 -9.25
C ALA A 354 6.76 13.67 -8.17
N PRO A 355 6.63 14.92 -7.68
CA PRO A 355 7.51 15.45 -6.64
C PRO A 355 7.49 14.57 -5.38
N ASP A 356 8.65 14.36 -4.75
CA ASP A 356 8.79 13.57 -3.52
C ASP A 356 8.67 14.45 -2.27
N ALA A 357 7.52 15.06 -2.14
CA ALA A 357 7.17 15.91 -1.00
C ALA A 357 5.72 15.69 -0.61
N SER A 358 5.37 15.98 0.63
CA SER A 358 4.00 15.83 1.15
C SER A 358 3.02 16.77 0.47
N LEU A 359 1.80 16.31 0.21
CA LEU A 359 0.72 17.17 -0.29
C LEU A 359 0.46 18.37 0.64
N CYS A 360 0.69 18.22 1.94
CA CYS A 360 0.54 19.31 2.91
C CYS A 360 1.42 20.53 2.62
N GLU A 361 2.52 20.36 1.87
CA GLU A 361 3.43 21.47 1.54
C GLU A 361 2.83 22.43 0.52
N THR A 362 1.96 21.94 -0.36
CA THR A 362 1.25 22.71 -1.39
C THR A 362 -0.26 22.80 -1.15
N CYS A 363 -0.73 22.34 0.02
CA CYS A 363 -2.15 22.34 0.35
C CYS A 363 -2.69 23.77 0.54
N PRO A 364 -3.80 24.14 -0.09
CA PRO A 364 -4.40 25.47 0.07
C PRO A 364 -4.84 25.77 1.52
N LEU A 365 -5.03 24.72 2.36
CA LEU A 365 -5.41 24.85 3.77
C LEU A 365 -4.20 24.84 4.72
N ARG A 366 -2.96 24.92 4.20
CA ARG A 366 -1.73 24.77 5.00
C ARG A 366 -1.63 25.77 6.14
N GLU A 367 -1.94 27.04 5.88
CA GLU A 367 -1.80 28.12 6.85
C GLU A 367 -2.75 27.99 8.05
N SER A 368 -3.90 27.34 7.86
CA SER A 368 -4.87 27.08 8.93
C SER A 368 -4.53 25.87 9.81
N ARG A 369 -3.41 25.16 9.52
CA ARG A 369 -2.96 24.02 10.30
C ARG A 369 -2.23 24.48 11.55
N PRO A 370 -2.68 24.10 12.78
CA PRO A 370 -1.97 24.43 14.01
C PRO A 370 -0.59 23.73 14.05
N GLU A 371 0.39 24.36 14.71
CA GLU A 371 1.73 23.78 14.90
C GLU A 371 1.69 22.42 15.62
N ARG A 372 0.80 22.29 16.59
CA ARG A 372 0.57 21.07 17.37
C ARG A 372 -0.90 20.66 17.29
N PRO A 373 -1.30 20.02 16.20
CA PRO A 373 -2.66 19.55 16.10
C PRO A 373 -2.93 18.45 17.15
N ALA A 374 -4.07 18.53 17.81
CA ALA A 374 -4.55 17.52 18.73
C ALA A 374 -5.90 17.00 18.26
N LEU A 375 -6.11 15.70 18.39
CA LEU A 375 -7.33 15.03 17.96
C LEU A 375 -8.13 14.59 19.20
N HIS A 376 -9.23 15.26 19.46
CA HIS A 376 -10.14 14.94 20.57
C HIS A 376 -11.40 14.20 20.12
N ALA A 377 -11.77 14.32 18.85
CA ALA A 377 -12.93 13.64 18.27
C ALA A 377 -12.68 13.36 16.79
N LEU A 378 -13.27 12.28 16.29
CA LEU A 378 -13.33 11.97 14.86
C LEU A 378 -14.66 12.47 14.29
N ARG A 379 -14.58 13.37 13.31
CA ARG A 379 -15.72 13.89 12.56
C ARG A 379 -15.79 13.21 11.19
N ARG A 380 -16.99 12.99 10.72
CA ARG A 380 -17.25 12.35 9.41
C ARG A 380 -17.98 13.33 8.49
N LEU A 381 -17.47 13.50 7.28
CA LEU A 381 -18.12 14.34 6.26
C LEU A 381 -19.54 13.89 5.92
N ALA A 382 -19.86 12.61 6.12
CA ALA A 382 -21.20 12.09 5.89
C ALA A 382 -22.25 12.63 6.89
N THR A 383 -21.79 13.12 8.04
CA THR A 383 -22.68 13.60 9.13
C THR A 383 -22.54 15.10 9.39
N GLU A 384 -21.39 15.67 9.06
CA GLU A 384 -21.07 17.07 9.36
C GLU A 384 -20.29 17.71 8.22
N ALA A 385 -20.71 18.89 7.77
CA ALA A 385 -19.95 19.68 6.81
C ALA A 385 -18.63 20.20 7.43
N PRO A 386 -17.53 20.22 6.68
CA PRO A 386 -16.29 20.81 7.18
C PRO A 386 -16.38 22.32 7.23
N GLU A 387 -15.62 22.93 8.15
CA GLU A 387 -15.44 24.39 8.20
C GLU A 387 -14.62 24.82 6.97
N PRO A 388 -15.13 25.73 6.11
CA PRO A 388 -14.40 26.19 4.94
C PRO A 388 -13.06 26.85 5.31
N GLY A 389 -12.04 26.66 4.48
CA GLY A 389 -10.74 27.30 4.69
C GLY A 389 -9.89 26.74 5.83
N ARG A 390 -10.36 25.72 6.58
CA ARG A 390 -9.67 25.13 7.71
C ARG A 390 -9.14 23.74 7.41
N CYS A 391 -7.91 23.44 7.86
CA CYS A 391 -7.29 22.13 7.69
C CYS A 391 -8.17 21.00 8.25
N PHE A 392 -8.41 19.96 7.47
CA PHE A 392 -9.27 18.84 7.85
C PHE A 392 -8.80 18.14 9.12
N LEU A 393 -7.49 17.89 9.27
CA LEU A 393 -6.95 17.27 10.50
C LEU A 393 -7.18 18.15 11.74
N ALA A 394 -7.12 19.47 11.59
CA ALA A 394 -7.41 20.40 12.68
C ALA A 394 -8.89 20.41 13.11
N GLN A 395 -9.76 19.84 12.28
CA GLN A 395 -11.19 19.68 12.54
C GLN A 395 -11.56 18.27 13.00
N GLY A 396 -10.58 17.36 13.17
CA GLY A 396 -10.86 15.97 13.49
C GLY A 396 -11.32 15.12 12.29
N ILE A 397 -11.11 15.58 11.06
CA ILE A 397 -11.47 14.84 9.83
C ILE A 397 -10.23 14.11 9.28
N ALA A 398 -10.35 12.81 9.03
CA ALA A 398 -9.26 12.01 8.50
C ALA A 398 -8.84 12.52 7.10
N CYS A 399 -7.56 12.90 6.98
CA CYS A 399 -6.96 13.41 5.74
C CYS A 399 -5.58 12.78 5.54
N SER A 400 -5.37 12.14 4.39
CA SER A 400 -4.12 11.44 4.04
C SER A 400 -3.02 12.36 3.53
N GLY A 401 -3.23 13.68 3.50
CA GLY A 401 -2.27 14.66 2.99
C GLY A 401 -0.85 14.54 3.55
N PRO A 402 -0.63 14.32 4.86
CA PRO A 402 0.72 14.23 5.43
C PRO A 402 1.60 13.13 4.83
N ALA A 403 1.04 12.00 4.45
CA ALA A 403 1.79 10.87 3.89
C ALA A 403 1.65 10.75 2.37
N THR A 404 0.76 11.53 1.76
CA THR A 404 0.50 11.48 0.31
C THR A 404 1.46 12.39 -0.44
N ARG A 405 1.99 11.90 -1.55
CA ARG A 405 2.83 12.66 -2.48
C ARG A 405 2.06 13.82 -3.10
N GLN A 406 2.72 14.97 -3.27
CA GLN A 406 2.17 16.14 -3.95
C GLN A 406 2.19 16.00 -5.49
N GLY A 407 1.59 16.98 -6.19
CA GLY A 407 1.61 17.10 -7.65
C GLY A 407 0.27 16.84 -8.32
N CYS A 408 -0.76 16.49 -7.53
CA CYS A 408 -2.11 16.17 -8.05
C CYS A 408 -2.98 17.40 -8.34
N GLN A 409 -2.48 18.64 -8.11
CA GLN A 409 -3.36 19.82 -8.14
C GLN A 409 -4.62 19.57 -7.27
N PRO A 410 -4.59 19.82 -5.94
CA PRO A 410 -5.49 19.23 -4.95
C PRO A 410 -6.95 19.70 -5.05
N GLY A 411 -7.57 19.55 -6.21
CA GLY A 411 -8.96 19.93 -6.50
C GLY A 411 -9.98 19.28 -5.55
N CYS A 412 -9.68 18.10 -4.99
CA CYS A 412 -10.52 17.51 -3.94
C CYS A 412 -10.51 18.38 -2.68
N VAL A 413 -9.37 18.97 -2.28
CA VAL A 413 -9.26 19.84 -1.10
C VAL A 413 -9.98 21.16 -1.35
N GLU A 414 -9.85 21.72 -2.56
CA GLU A 414 -10.55 22.93 -3.00
C GLU A 414 -12.07 22.72 -3.04
N ALA A 415 -12.50 21.51 -3.41
CA ALA A 415 -13.91 21.10 -3.39
C ALA A 415 -14.43 20.72 -1.99
N GLY A 416 -13.69 21.00 -0.90
CA GLY A 416 -14.11 20.69 0.46
C GLY A 416 -13.96 19.24 0.90
N MET A 417 -13.17 18.42 0.16
CA MET A 417 -12.92 17.01 0.46
C MET A 417 -11.49 16.78 0.97
N PRO A 418 -11.27 16.00 2.05
CA PRO A 418 -9.94 15.67 2.52
C PRO A 418 -9.20 14.78 1.52
N CYS A 419 -7.87 14.89 1.48
CA CYS A 419 -7.03 13.98 0.70
C CYS A 419 -7.29 12.53 1.11
N ARG A 420 -7.40 11.63 0.11
CA ARG A 420 -7.66 10.19 0.30
C ARG A 420 -6.47 9.31 -0.09
N GLY A 421 -5.34 9.89 -0.49
CA GLY A 421 -4.11 9.13 -0.73
C GLY A 421 -3.91 8.59 -2.13
N CYS A 422 -4.69 9.03 -3.13
CA CYS A 422 -4.65 8.48 -4.49
C CYS A 422 -3.30 8.64 -5.23
N PHE A 423 -2.44 9.56 -4.80
CA PHE A 423 -1.11 9.78 -5.39
C PHE A 423 -0.01 8.91 -4.77
N GLY A 424 -0.38 8.05 -3.82
CA GLY A 424 0.58 7.15 -3.18
C GLY A 424 1.50 7.86 -2.17
N PRO A 425 2.39 7.10 -1.51
CA PRO A 425 3.23 7.60 -0.43
C PRO A 425 4.40 8.45 -0.93
N VAL A 426 4.87 9.37 -0.09
CA VAL A 426 6.22 9.92 -0.20
C VAL A 426 7.25 8.83 0.06
N SER A 427 8.47 8.94 -0.49
CA SER A 427 9.49 7.86 -0.44
C SER A 427 9.83 7.38 0.97
N GLY A 428 9.78 8.26 1.97
CA GLY A 428 10.05 7.91 3.37
C GLY A 428 8.89 7.24 4.12
N ALA A 429 7.68 7.23 3.55
CA ALA A 429 6.49 6.71 4.24
C ALA A 429 6.34 5.17 4.14
N GLY A 430 7.00 4.54 3.16
CA GLY A 430 6.90 3.10 2.92
C GLY A 430 5.48 2.64 2.54
N ASP A 431 4.63 2.45 3.55
CA ASP A 431 3.20 2.14 3.38
C ASP A 431 2.34 3.36 3.72
N LEU A 432 1.52 3.82 2.77
CA LEU A 432 0.69 5.01 2.94
C LEU A 432 -0.29 4.89 4.11
N GLY A 433 -0.98 3.76 4.21
CA GLY A 433 -2.00 3.55 5.24
C GLY A 433 -1.38 3.47 6.63
N ALA A 434 -0.28 2.74 6.76
CA ALA A 434 0.46 2.63 8.01
C ALA A 434 1.05 3.99 8.45
N ALA A 435 1.60 4.77 7.52
CA ALA A 435 2.08 6.12 7.79
C ALA A 435 0.94 7.04 8.27
N MET A 436 -0.25 6.91 7.69
CA MET A 436 -1.43 7.66 8.11
C MET A 436 -1.94 7.25 9.48
N VAL A 437 -1.97 5.95 9.78
CA VAL A 437 -2.28 5.45 11.13
C VAL A 437 -1.28 5.99 12.15
N GLY A 438 0.02 6.02 11.78
CA GLY A 438 1.09 6.61 12.58
C GLY A 438 0.88 8.10 12.86
N ALA A 439 0.60 8.87 11.81
CA ALA A 439 0.32 10.30 11.93
C ALA A 439 -0.94 10.56 12.78
N PHE A 440 -2.03 9.87 12.48
CA PHE A 440 -3.32 10.03 13.14
C PHE A 440 -3.27 9.63 14.61
N GLY A 441 -2.69 8.47 14.92
CA GLY A 441 -2.50 8.02 16.29
C GLY A 441 -1.61 8.94 17.12
N SER A 442 -0.68 9.65 16.46
CA SER A 442 0.19 10.63 17.13
C SER A 442 -0.53 11.93 17.52
N LEU A 443 -1.65 12.23 16.88
CA LEU A 443 -2.48 13.40 17.19
C LEU A 443 -3.42 13.13 18.37
N THR A 444 -3.63 11.85 18.74
CA THR A 444 -4.50 11.47 19.85
C THR A 444 -3.76 11.65 21.16
N THR A 445 -4.23 12.56 21.99
CA THR A 445 -3.59 12.97 23.26
C THR A 445 -4.23 12.35 24.49
N GLY A 446 -5.35 11.66 24.35
CA GLY A 446 -6.17 11.15 25.44
C GLY A 446 -5.64 9.92 26.17
N ASP A 447 -6.30 9.57 27.26
CA ASP A 447 -6.07 8.35 28.05
C ASP A 447 -6.49 7.05 27.30
N GLY A 448 -6.38 5.90 27.96
CA GLY A 448 -6.75 4.60 27.39
C GLY A 448 -8.20 4.54 26.86
N PRO A 449 -9.19 4.91 27.68
CA PRO A 449 -10.59 4.97 27.27
C PRO A 449 -10.87 5.93 26.10
N GLU A 450 -10.24 7.11 26.07
CA GLU A 450 -10.42 8.07 24.98
C GLU A 450 -9.82 7.54 23.68
N ARG A 451 -8.63 6.95 23.72
CA ARG A 451 -8.00 6.29 22.55
C ARG A 451 -8.89 5.20 21.97
N THR A 452 -9.46 4.36 22.83
CA THR A 452 -10.37 3.28 22.40
C THR A 452 -11.63 3.84 21.74
N ARG A 453 -12.23 4.90 22.33
CA ARG A 453 -13.39 5.58 21.73
C ARG A 453 -13.08 6.18 20.37
N LEU A 454 -11.93 6.86 20.22
CA LEU A 454 -11.52 7.43 18.94
C LEU A 454 -11.26 6.34 17.87
N ALA A 455 -10.64 5.24 18.25
CA ALA A 455 -10.45 4.12 17.34
C ALA A 455 -11.79 3.46 16.93
N ALA A 456 -12.73 3.33 17.89
CA ALA A 456 -14.07 2.80 17.63
C ALA A 456 -14.93 3.74 16.76
N ALA A 457 -14.68 5.06 16.83
CA ALA A 457 -15.36 6.04 15.97
C ALA A 457 -14.93 5.96 14.50
N LEU A 458 -13.91 5.16 14.16
CA LEU A 458 -13.48 4.89 12.79
C LEU A 458 -14.08 3.55 12.32
N PRO A 459 -15.22 3.56 11.61
CA PRO A 459 -15.92 2.31 11.26
C PRO A 459 -15.22 1.50 10.18
N ASP A 460 -14.44 2.16 9.31
CA ASP A 460 -13.76 1.56 8.17
C ASP A 460 -12.30 2.04 8.09
N PRO A 461 -11.38 1.48 8.88
CA PRO A 461 -9.95 1.78 8.81
C PRO A 461 -9.34 1.47 7.44
N ALA A 462 -9.74 0.36 6.80
CA ALA A 462 -9.25 -0.03 5.48
C ALA A 462 -9.59 1.01 4.42
N GLY A 463 -10.86 1.34 4.25
CA GLY A 463 -11.30 2.34 3.28
C GLY A 463 -10.88 3.77 3.64
N THR A 464 -10.49 4.04 4.89
CA THR A 464 -9.99 5.34 5.32
C THR A 464 -8.51 5.51 5.02
N PHE A 465 -7.67 4.56 5.46
CA PHE A 465 -6.21 4.69 5.41
C PHE A 465 -5.58 3.93 4.25
N TRP A 466 -6.14 2.79 3.84
CA TRP A 466 -5.62 1.96 2.75
C TRP A 466 -6.49 1.92 1.51
N ARG A 467 -7.36 2.92 1.29
CA ARG A 467 -8.27 2.98 0.15
C ARG A 467 -7.62 2.61 -1.20
N TYR A 468 -6.41 3.07 -1.43
CA TYR A 468 -5.67 2.82 -2.66
C TYR A 468 -4.50 1.84 -2.50
N GLY A 469 -4.10 1.53 -1.27
CA GLY A 469 -2.89 0.78 -0.97
C GLY A 469 -3.12 -0.55 -0.24
N TRP A 470 -4.36 -1.01 -0.09
CA TRP A 470 -4.67 -2.24 0.63
C TRP A 470 -3.89 -3.44 0.09
N ALA A 471 -3.98 -3.67 -1.22
CA ALA A 471 -3.30 -4.77 -1.89
C ALA A 471 -1.77 -4.66 -1.81
N ALA A 472 -1.20 -3.47 -1.81
CA ALA A 472 0.25 -3.26 -1.65
C ALA A 472 0.71 -3.40 -0.21
N GLY A 473 -0.04 -2.88 0.77
CA GLY A 473 0.38 -2.65 2.15
C GLY A 473 0.09 -3.78 3.11
N MET A 474 -1.13 -4.30 3.15
CA MET A 474 -1.57 -5.18 4.24
C MET A 474 -1.04 -6.61 4.14
N PRO A 475 -0.79 -7.29 5.28
CA PRO A 475 -0.38 -8.69 5.28
C PRO A 475 -1.45 -9.60 4.65
N ALA A 476 -1.04 -10.80 4.25
CA ALA A 476 -1.97 -11.79 3.75
C ALA A 476 -2.90 -12.26 4.88
N ARG A 477 -4.18 -12.45 4.57
CA ARG A 477 -5.11 -13.07 5.51
C ARG A 477 -4.58 -14.46 5.91
N PRO A 478 -4.54 -14.79 7.20
CA PRO A 478 -4.15 -16.13 7.63
C PRO A 478 -5.06 -17.17 6.97
N ARG A 479 -4.47 -18.22 6.39
CA ARG A 479 -5.27 -19.32 5.85
C ARG A 479 -5.91 -20.05 7.03
N ARG A 480 -7.21 -19.98 7.16
CA ARG A 480 -7.94 -20.93 8.00
C ARG A 480 -7.68 -22.30 7.38
N GLY A 481 -7.03 -23.19 8.13
CA GLY A 481 -6.80 -24.56 7.68
C GLY A 481 -8.12 -25.13 7.20
N GLY A 482 -8.17 -25.61 5.96
CA GLY A 482 -9.34 -26.32 5.45
C GLY A 482 -9.63 -27.50 6.38
N ARG A 483 -10.87 -27.59 6.85
CA ARG A 483 -11.40 -28.81 7.46
C ARG A 483 -11.59 -29.84 6.37
#